data_e778a6e6f5e1a2befb9437d02f90fe1a
#
_entry.id   e778a6e6f5e1a2befb9437d02f90fe1a
#
_cell.length_a   1.000
_cell.length_b   1.000
_cell.length_c   1.000
_cell.angle_alpha   90.00
_cell.angle_beta   90.00
_cell.angle_gamma   90.00
#
_symmetry.space_group_name_H-M   'P 1'
#
loop_
_entity.id
_entity.type
_entity.pdbx_description
1 polymer ?
#
loop_
_entity_poly.entity_id
_entity_poly.type
_entity_poly.pdbx_seq_one_letter_code
_entity_poly.pdbx_strand_id
1 'polypeptide(L)'
;MADLKLENVAKVYGGKVEVLKDINLDIETGELIVFVGPSGCGKSTLLRMIAGLEKISGGTLEIDGVRVNDVPPAQRGIAMVFQSYALYPHMTVYDNMAFSLKLAKKSKDEIKEAVMRAAHILQLEDYLDRLPKALSGGQRQRVAIGRAIVRDPKVYLFDEPLSNLDAALRVATRLEIAQLKESMPDSTMIYVTHDQVEAMTLADRIVVLANKGIAQVGSPLELYEKPDNEFVAQFIGSPSMNLIPGEIIETGTMTKVKLDGEGIATSAIPTTAADMGRKVNIGVRPEDMHLAEGEAILDGVVDVVEALGEVTLLYFVAERGQEPLIAKLPGIHAGLKGQTVKLSAPPEKVHLFADGLSMRPKG
;
A
#
# COMPACT_ATOMS: atom_id res chain seq x y z
N MET A 1 0.66 -15.77 -18.89
CA MET A 1 -0.43 -15.06 -18.20
C MET A 1 -0.95 -15.97 -17.11
N ALA A 2 -1.15 -15.50 -15.91
CA ALA A 2 -1.71 -16.32 -14.84
C ALA A 2 -2.54 -15.45 -13.89
N ASP A 3 -3.71 -15.95 -13.53
CA ASP A 3 -4.49 -15.51 -12.40
C ASP A 3 -4.03 -16.23 -11.13
N LEU A 4 -4.34 -15.66 -9.98
CA LEU A 4 -4.12 -16.34 -8.70
C LEU A 4 -5.42 -16.30 -7.89
N LYS A 5 -5.71 -17.41 -7.24
CA LYS A 5 -6.85 -17.53 -6.34
C LYS A 5 -6.41 -18.04 -4.98
N LEU A 6 -6.74 -17.28 -3.95
CA LEU A 6 -6.54 -17.65 -2.55
C LEU A 6 -7.91 -17.90 -1.92
N GLU A 7 -8.14 -19.08 -1.37
CA GLU A 7 -9.38 -19.45 -0.67
C GLU A 7 -9.07 -19.89 0.75
N ASN A 8 -9.54 -19.11 1.73
CA ASN A 8 -9.38 -19.35 3.17
C ASN A 8 -7.92 -19.64 3.57
N VAL A 9 -6.96 -18.97 2.89
CA VAL A 9 -5.54 -19.21 3.14
C VAL A 9 -5.17 -18.74 4.53
N ALA A 10 -4.49 -19.60 5.29
CA ALA A 10 -4.08 -19.35 6.66
C ALA A 10 -2.62 -19.75 6.90
N LYS A 11 -1.98 -19.07 7.85
CA LYS A 11 -0.63 -19.35 8.33
C LYS A 11 -0.55 -19.39 9.83
N VAL A 12 -0.11 -20.54 10.36
CA VAL A 12 0.15 -20.75 11.79
C VAL A 12 1.58 -21.27 11.96
N TYR A 13 2.40 -20.62 12.76
CA TYR A 13 3.75 -21.05 13.10
C TYR A 13 3.75 -21.87 14.40
N GLY A 14 4.45 -23.02 14.36
CA GLY A 14 4.59 -23.89 15.53
C GLY A 14 3.27 -24.38 16.12
N GLY A 15 2.18 -24.39 15.33
CA GLY A 15 0.84 -24.77 15.77
C GLY A 15 0.18 -23.82 16.79
N LYS A 16 0.78 -22.64 17.07
CA LYS A 16 0.32 -21.72 18.13
C LYS A 16 0.20 -20.26 17.69
N VAL A 17 1.09 -19.79 16.83
CA VAL A 17 1.13 -18.38 16.42
C VAL A 17 0.45 -18.22 15.07
N GLU A 18 -0.80 -17.77 15.10
CA GLU A 18 -1.55 -17.46 13.88
C GLU A 18 -1.12 -16.07 13.35
N VAL A 19 -0.58 -16.04 12.14
CA VAL A 19 -0.10 -14.83 11.47
C VAL A 19 -1.07 -14.35 10.40
N LEU A 20 -1.69 -15.28 9.67
CA LEU A 20 -2.70 -15.00 8.65
C LEU A 20 -3.87 -15.96 8.82
N LYS A 21 -5.07 -15.44 8.61
CA LYS A 21 -6.31 -16.18 8.74
C LYS A 21 -7.31 -15.73 7.68
N ASP A 22 -8.01 -16.72 7.11
CA ASP A 22 -9.14 -16.51 6.18
C ASP A 22 -8.83 -15.53 5.04
N ILE A 23 -7.63 -15.63 4.45
CA ILE A 23 -7.26 -14.82 3.29
C ILE A 23 -7.98 -15.33 2.06
N ASN A 24 -8.91 -14.52 1.56
CA ASN A 24 -9.64 -14.76 0.33
C ASN A 24 -9.32 -13.62 -0.64
N LEU A 25 -8.75 -13.94 -1.80
CA LEU A 25 -8.29 -12.95 -2.78
C LEU A 25 -8.20 -13.58 -4.16
N ASP A 26 -8.83 -12.93 -5.12
CA ASP A 26 -8.68 -13.22 -6.54
C ASP A 26 -7.81 -12.12 -7.17
N ILE A 27 -6.76 -12.51 -7.89
CA ILE A 27 -5.84 -11.62 -8.62
C ILE A 27 -5.97 -11.94 -10.09
N GLU A 28 -6.32 -10.94 -10.87
CA GLU A 28 -6.54 -11.11 -12.30
C GLU A 28 -5.23 -11.17 -13.08
N THR A 29 -5.27 -11.82 -14.24
CA THR A 29 -4.14 -11.83 -15.17
C THR A 29 -3.77 -10.42 -15.60
N GLY A 30 -2.46 -10.12 -15.55
CA GLY A 30 -1.96 -8.79 -15.93
C GLY A 30 -2.12 -7.72 -14.88
N GLU A 31 -2.65 -8.03 -13.69
CA GLU A 31 -2.82 -7.07 -12.59
C GLU A 31 -1.52 -6.83 -11.82
N LEU A 32 -1.27 -5.59 -11.43
CA LEU A 32 -0.32 -5.23 -10.38
C LEU A 32 -1.06 -4.99 -9.08
N ILE A 33 -1.00 -5.96 -8.17
CA ILE A 33 -1.59 -5.87 -6.85
C ILE A 33 -0.54 -5.56 -5.79
N VAL A 34 -0.84 -4.62 -4.90
CA VAL A 34 0.11 -4.18 -3.86
C VAL A 34 -0.41 -4.56 -2.47
N PHE A 35 0.39 -5.30 -1.70
CA PHE A 35 0.10 -5.62 -0.31
C PHE A 35 0.69 -4.57 0.61
N VAL A 36 -0.14 -3.92 1.41
CA VAL A 36 0.26 -2.94 2.41
C VAL A 36 -0.28 -3.31 3.79
N GLY A 37 0.23 -2.67 4.82
CA GLY A 37 -0.21 -2.88 6.21
C GLY A 37 0.93 -2.63 7.20
N PRO A 38 0.65 -2.60 8.51
CA PRO A 38 1.64 -2.36 9.54
C PRO A 38 2.73 -3.44 9.57
N SER A 39 3.85 -3.13 10.24
CA SER A 39 4.91 -4.11 10.44
C SER A 39 4.39 -5.34 11.17
N GLY A 40 4.75 -6.53 10.69
CA GLY A 40 4.35 -7.80 11.30
C GLY A 40 2.92 -8.28 10.94
N CYS A 41 2.14 -7.59 10.11
CA CYS A 41 0.80 -8.04 9.71
C CYS A 41 0.77 -9.24 8.76
N GLY A 42 1.94 -9.74 8.28
CA GLY A 42 2.02 -10.95 7.48
C GLY A 42 2.23 -10.74 5.97
N LYS A 43 2.48 -9.52 5.47
CA LYS A 43 2.70 -9.23 4.03
C LYS A 43 3.74 -10.14 3.38
N SER A 44 4.97 -10.10 3.89
CA SER A 44 6.06 -10.94 3.37
C SER A 44 5.81 -12.43 3.60
N THR A 45 5.07 -12.79 4.65
CA THR A 45 4.65 -14.19 4.88
C THR A 45 3.70 -14.65 3.77
N LEU A 46 2.68 -13.84 3.43
CA LEU A 46 1.75 -14.12 2.35
C LEU A 46 2.48 -14.23 1.01
N LEU A 47 3.37 -13.28 0.71
CA LEU A 47 4.18 -13.29 -0.50
C LEU A 47 5.05 -14.57 -0.58
N ARG A 48 5.68 -14.97 0.53
CA ARG A 48 6.50 -16.21 0.59
C ARG A 48 5.67 -17.46 0.47
N MET A 49 4.44 -17.50 0.96
CA MET A 49 3.52 -18.61 0.72
C MET A 49 3.15 -18.72 -0.76
N ILE A 50 2.88 -17.60 -1.44
CA ILE A 50 2.65 -17.59 -2.88
C ILE A 50 3.89 -18.09 -3.62
N ALA A 51 5.08 -17.65 -3.20
CA ALA A 51 6.36 -18.09 -3.75
C ALA A 51 6.66 -19.59 -3.50
N GLY A 52 5.98 -20.23 -2.56
CA GLY A 52 6.30 -21.60 -2.11
C GLY A 52 7.52 -21.70 -1.20
N LEU A 53 8.03 -20.55 -0.73
CA LEU A 53 9.13 -20.47 0.24
C LEU A 53 8.66 -20.68 1.67
N GLU A 54 7.35 -20.56 1.89
CA GLU A 54 6.70 -20.80 3.18
C GLU A 54 5.46 -21.68 2.97
N LYS A 55 5.25 -22.65 3.85
CA LYS A 55 4.12 -23.56 3.75
C LYS A 55 2.82 -22.90 4.19
N ILE A 56 1.76 -23.13 3.43
CA ILE A 56 0.39 -22.78 3.78
C ILE A 56 -0.08 -23.74 4.88
N SER A 57 -0.70 -23.22 5.95
CA SER A 57 -1.22 -24.04 7.06
C SER A 57 -2.66 -24.48 6.85
N GLY A 58 -3.45 -23.72 6.09
CA GLY A 58 -4.85 -24.01 5.75
C GLY A 58 -5.27 -23.28 4.48
N GLY A 59 -6.36 -23.72 3.89
CA GLY A 59 -6.88 -23.12 2.65
C GLY A 59 -6.18 -23.60 1.38
N THR A 60 -6.49 -22.95 0.27
CA THR A 60 -6.01 -23.33 -1.08
C THR A 60 -5.42 -22.11 -1.78
N LEU A 61 -4.30 -22.30 -2.45
CA LEU A 61 -3.70 -21.36 -3.40
C LEU A 61 -3.66 -22.02 -4.77
N GLU A 62 -4.23 -21.34 -5.74
CA GLU A 62 -4.18 -21.74 -7.15
C GLU A 62 -3.45 -20.68 -7.97
N ILE A 63 -2.72 -21.11 -8.98
CA ILE A 63 -2.10 -20.29 -10.01
C ILE A 63 -2.52 -20.89 -11.35
N ASP A 64 -3.21 -20.08 -12.17
CA ASP A 64 -3.69 -20.53 -13.50
C ASP A 64 -4.63 -21.76 -13.37
N GLY A 65 -5.51 -21.73 -12.36
CA GLY A 65 -6.44 -22.82 -12.05
C GLY A 65 -5.79 -24.11 -11.50
N VAL A 66 -4.47 -24.08 -11.23
CA VAL A 66 -3.76 -25.25 -10.68
C VAL A 66 -3.43 -25.01 -9.21
N ARG A 67 -3.89 -25.91 -8.34
CA ARG A 67 -3.55 -25.88 -6.91
C ARG A 67 -2.04 -26.11 -6.71
N VAL A 68 -1.38 -25.13 -6.04
CA VAL A 68 0.07 -25.10 -5.90
C VAL A 68 0.59 -25.23 -4.46
N ASN A 69 -0.28 -25.53 -3.49
CA ASN A 69 0.11 -25.64 -2.07
C ASN A 69 1.38 -26.46 -1.85
N ASP A 70 1.48 -27.60 -2.52
CA ASP A 70 2.55 -28.58 -2.34
C ASP A 70 3.57 -28.56 -3.51
N VAL A 71 3.40 -27.63 -4.47
CA VAL A 71 4.31 -27.48 -5.62
C VAL A 71 5.56 -26.70 -5.18
N PRO A 72 6.78 -27.23 -5.46
CA PRO A 72 8.02 -26.54 -5.13
C PRO A 72 8.15 -25.19 -5.82
N PRO A 73 8.85 -24.19 -5.23
CA PRO A 73 8.99 -22.83 -5.79
C PRO A 73 9.44 -22.78 -7.26
N ALA A 74 10.41 -23.64 -7.61
CA ALA A 74 10.97 -23.68 -8.98
C ALA A 74 9.96 -24.10 -10.06
N GLN A 75 8.86 -24.75 -9.67
CA GLN A 75 7.84 -25.30 -10.58
C GLN A 75 6.54 -24.47 -10.62
N ARG A 76 6.44 -23.39 -9.82
CA ARG A 76 5.25 -22.54 -9.76
C ARG A 76 5.15 -21.52 -10.91
N GLY A 77 6.18 -21.43 -11.78
CA GLY A 77 6.21 -20.44 -12.87
C GLY A 77 6.34 -19.00 -12.39
N ILE A 78 6.94 -18.77 -11.23
CA ILE A 78 7.07 -17.45 -10.61
C ILE A 78 8.54 -17.00 -10.55
N ALA A 79 8.76 -15.68 -10.48
CA ALA A 79 10.05 -15.09 -10.15
C ALA A 79 9.90 -14.11 -8.99
N MET A 80 10.89 -14.06 -8.10
CA MET A 80 10.88 -13.21 -6.92
C MET A 80 12.07 -12.28 -6.89
N VAL A 81 11.80 -11.00 -6.65
CA VAL A 81 12.78 -9.94 -6.38
C VAL A 81 12.78 -9.70 -4.87
N PHE A 82 13.93 -9.94 -4.24
CA PHE A 82 14.09 -9.82 -2.80
C PHE A 82 14.53 -8.42 -2.39
N GLN A 83 14.20 -8.00 -1.19
CA GLN A 83 14.60 -6.75 -0.57
C GLN A 83 16.12 -6.51 -0.61
N SER A 84 16.95 -7.54 -0.44
CA SER A 84 18.41 -7.47 -0.44
C SER A 84 19.06 -7.59 -1.82
N TYR A 85 18.26 -7.53 -2.91
CA TYR A 85 18.67 -7.78 -4.30
C TYR A 85 19.23 -9.18 -4.57
N ALA A 86 19.86 -9.82 -3.61
CA ALA A 86 20.46 -11.17 -3.67
C ALA A 86 21.35 -11.41 -4.91
N LEU A 87 22.11 -10.38 -5.32
CA LEU A 87 23.05 -10.48 -6.44
C LEU A 87 24.27 -11.34 -6.07
N TYR A 88 24.76 -12.10 -7.03
CA TYR A 88 26.03 -12.84 -6.92
C TYR A 88 27.19 -11.87 -7.07
N PRO A 89 27.96 -11.55 -6.00
CA PRO A 89 28.91 -10.42 -6.00
C PRO A 89 30.14 -10.66 -6.91
N HIS A 90 30.43 -11.92 -7.22
CA HIS A 90 31.56 -12.34 -8.05
C HIS A 90 31.21 -12.52 -9.54
N MET A 91 29.94 -12.33 -9.90
CA MET A 91 29.44 -12.43 -11.25
C MET A 91 29.19 -11.05 -11.84
N THR A 92 29.42 -10.88 -13.14
CA THR A 92 29.03 -9.66 -13.88
C THR A 92 27.51 -9.48 -13.89
N VAL A 93 27.03 -8.32 -14.32
CA VAL A 93 25.59 -8.09 -14.56
C VAL A 93 25.05 -9.12 -15.53
N TYR A 94 25.71 -9.33 -16.66
CA TYR A 94 25.35 -10.36 -17.63
C TYR A 94 25.23 -11.74 -16.98
N ASP A 95 26.25 -12.16 -16.24
CA ASP A 95 26.26 -13.48 -15.60
C ASP A 95 25.21 -13.64 -14.51
N ASN A 96 24.94 -12.57 -13.74
CA ASN A 96 23.84 -12.56 -12.78
C ASN A 96 22.50 -12.82 -13.47
N MET A 97 22.22 -12.14 -14.59
CA MET A 97 20.98 -12.32 -15.34
C MET A 97 20.93 -13.69 -16.03
N ALA A 98 22.03 -14.14 -16.63
CA ALA A 98 22.13 -15.40 -17.34
C ALA A 98 22.09 -16.64 -16.45
N PHE A 99 22.32 -16.50 -15.13
CA PHE A 99 22.55 -17.63 -14.22
C PHE A 99 21.44 -18.68 -14.24
N SER A 100 20.18 -18.24 -14.14
CA SER A 100 19.02 -19.15 -14.13
C SER A 100 18.85 -19.90 -15.46
N LEU A 101 19.13 -19.25 -16.58
CA LEU A 101 19.04 -19.83 -17.91
C LEU A 101 20.16 -20.84 -18.15
N LYS A 102 21.39 -20.53 -17.66
CA LYS A 102 22.51 -21.49 -17.69
C LYS A 102 22.17 -22.77 -16.90
N LEU A 103 21.57 -22.62 -15.72
CA LEU A 103 21.14 -23.76 -14.91
C LEU A 103 20.02 -24.57 -15.58
N ALA A 104 19.13 -23.91 -16.32
CA ALA A 104 18.11 -24.55 -17.15
C ALA A 104 18.67 -25.15 -18.46
N LYS A 105 19.99 -25.10 -18.67
CA LYS A 105 20.71 -25.64 -19.85
C LYS A 105 20.20 -25.06 -21.19
N LYS A 106 19.77 -23.81 -21.20
CA LYS A 106 19.43 -23.08 -22.44
C LYS A 106 20.67 -22.89 -23.32
N SER A 107 20.47 -22.77 -24.61
CA SER A 107 21.57 -22.49 -25.59
C SER A 107 22.18 -21.12 -25.34
N LYS A 108 23.43 -20.91 -25.82
CA LYS A 108 24.11 -19.61 -25.67
C LYS A 108 23.35 -18.48 -26.36
N ASP A 109 22.73 -18.76 -27.50
CA ASP A 109 21.99 -17.77 -28.29
C ASP A 109 20.67 -17.38 -27.56
N GLU A 110 19.92 -18.35 -27.03
CA GLU A 110 18.72 -18.08 -26.21
C GLU A 110 19.07 -17.25 -24.97
N ILE A 111 20.19 -17.57 -24.30
CA ILE A 111 20.64 -16.82 -23.11
C ILE A 111 20.99 -15.39 -23.50
N LYS A 112 21.74 -15.20 -24.57
CA LYS A 112 22.14 -13.88 -25.05
C LYS A 112 20.94 -13.04 -25.43
N GLU A 113 20.00 -13.60 -26.18
CA GLU A 113 18.76 -12.91 -26.58
C GLU A 113 17.93 -12.47 -25.37
N ALA A 114 17.68 -13.38 -24.41
CA ALA A 114 16.92 -13.08 -23.21
C ALA A 114 17.59 -12.01 -22.34
N VAL A 115 18.92 -12.10 -22.14
CA VAL A 115 19.67 -11.12 -21.36
C VAL A 115 19.68 -9.76 -22.04
N MET A 116 19.92 -9.70 -23.37
CA MET A 116 19.93 -8.43 -24.10
C MET A 116 18.56 -7.76 -24.11
N ARG A 117 17.47 -8.53 -24.29
CA ARG A 117 16.09 -8.02 -24.18
C ARG A 117 15.81 -7.43 -22.80
N ALA A 118 16.16 -8.14 -21.73
CA ALA A 118 15.97 -7.64 -20.37
C ALA A 118 16.89 -6.43 -20.07
N ALA A 119 18.12 -6.43 -20.55
CA ALA A 119 19.04 -5.30 -20.42
C ALA A 119 18.51 -4.05 -21.13
N HIS A 120 17.92 -4.20 -22.30
CA HIS A 120 17.32 -3.10 -23.04
C HIS A 120 16.12 -2.49 -22.29
N ILE A 121 15.19 -3.32 -21.80
CA ILE A 121 14.03 -2.88 -21.01
C ILE A 121 14.48 -2.08 -19.78
N LEU A 122 15.58 -2.52 -19.14
CA LEU A 122 16.09 -1.97 -17.87
C LEU A 122 17.23 -0.95 -18.06
N GLN A 123 17.59 -0.59 -19.30
CA GLN A 123 18.69 0.34 -19.62
C GLN A 123 20.01 -0.08 -18.93
N LEU A 124 20.38 -1.34 -19.07
CA LEU A 124 21.56 -1.95 -18.45
C LEU A 124 22.65 -2.35 -19.47
N GLU A 125 22.49 -2.04 -20.75
CA GLU A 125 23.39 -2.47 -21.81
C GLU A 125 24.85 -2.10 -21.53
N ASP A 126 25.10 -0.86 -21.09
CA ASP A 126 26.46 -0.34 -20.81
C ASP A 126 27.07 -0.88 -19.51
N TYR A 127 26.30 -1.65 -18.75
CA TYR A 127 26.70 -2.17 -17.43
C TYR A 127 26.91 -3.68 -17.42
N LEU A 128 26.65 -4.39 -18.52
CA LEU A 128 26.63 -5.86 -18.58
C LEU A 128 27.90 -6.53 -18.09
N ASP A 129 29.07 -5.91 -18.36
CA ASP A 129 30.39 -6.45 -17.98
C ASP A 129 30.83 -6.03 -16.56
N ARG A 130 30.03 -5.20 -15.86
CA ARG A 130 30.39 -4.72 -14.52
C ARG A 130 30.01 -5.71 -13.42
N LEU A 131 30.79 -5.68 -12.33
CA LEU A 131 30.45 -6.40 -11.09
C LEU A 131 29.47 -5.56 -10.24
N PRO A 132 28.62 -6.18 -9.39
CA PRO A 132 27.67 -5.48 -8.53
C PRO A 132 28.28 -4.37 -7.66
N LYS A 133 29.52 -4.50 -7.23
CA LYS A 133 30.24 -3.47 -6.45
C LYS A 133 30.47 -2.15 -7.19
N ALA A 134 30.47 -2.19 -8.53
CA ALA A 134 30.65 -1.03 -9.39
C ALA A 134 29.33 -0.38 -9.84
N LEU A 135 28.21 -0.75 -9.22
CA LEU A 135 26.88 -0.27 -9.55
C LEU A 135 26.28 0.58 -8.42
N SER A 136 25.45 1.55 -8.78
CA SER A 136 24.61 2.27 -7.83
C SER A 136 23.52 1.35 -7.21
N GLY A 137 22.83 1.83 -6.17
CA GLY A 137 21.69 1.09 -5.57
C GLY A 137 20.60 0.74 -6.58
N GLY A 138 20.15 1.73 -7.37
CA GLY A 138 19.13 1.51 -8.40
C GLY A 138 19.60 0.59 -9.53
N GLN A 139 20.86 0.70 -9.95
CA GLN A 139 21.41 -0.23 -10.94
C GLN A 139 21.44 -1.67 -10.42
N ARG A 140 21.83 -1.89 -9.14
CA ARG A 140 21.76 -3.22 -8.52
C ARG A 140 20.34 -3.76 -8.49
N GLN A 141 19.36 -2.92 -8.18
CA GLN A 141 17.97 -3.30 -8.19
C GLN A 141 17.49 -3.68 -9.59
N ARG A 142 17.80 -2.86 -10.61
CA ARG A 142 17.48 -3.21 -12.00
C ARG A 142 18.09 -4.55 -12.41
N VAL A 143 19.30 -4.87 -11.99
CA VAL A 143 19.89 -6.20 -12.22
C VAL A 143 19.07 -7.31 -11.52
N ALA A 144 18.60 -7.07 -10.29
CA ALA A 144 17.76 -8.05 -9.59
C ALA A 144 16.40 -8.27 -10.30
N ILE A 145 15.81 -7.20 -10.83
CA ILE A 145 14.60 -7.28 -11.68
C ILE A 145 14.91 -8.02 -12.98
N GLY A 146 16.04 -7.72 -13.62
CA GLY A 146 16.48 -8.39 -14.85
C GLY A 146 16.65 -9.90 -14.69
N ARG A 147 17.15 -10.36 -13.53
CA ARG A 147 17.21 -11.79 -13.18
C ARG A 147 15.83 -12.45 -13.12
N ALA A 148 14.78 -11.68 -12.78
CA ALA A 148 13.41 -12.15 -12.81
C ALA A 148 12.86 -12.18 -14.24
N ILE A 149 13.06 -11.10 -15.01
CA ILE A 149 12.55 -10.95 -16.39
C ILE A 149 13.08 -12.02 -17.33
N VAL A 150 14.38 -12.33 -17.30
CA VAL A 150 14.98 -13.33 -18.20
C VAL A 150 14.38 -14.72 -18.10
N ARG A 151 13.67 -15.02 -16.98
CA ARG A 151 13.00 -16.30 -16.76
C ARG A 151 11.64 -16.39 -17.44
N ASP A 152 11.11 -15.26 -17.89
CA ASP A 152 9.77 -15.14 -18.47
C ASP A 152 8.69 -15.83 -17.60
N PRO A 153 8.56 -15.42 -16.31
CA PRO A 153 7.64 -16.07 -15.40
C PRO A 153 6.18 -15.65 -15.67
N LYS A 154 5.24 -16.46 -15.21
CA LYS A 154 3.83 -16.13 -15.23
C LYS A 154 3.46 -15.03 -14.22
N VAL A 155 4.15 -14.99 -13.08
CA VAL A 155 3.91 -14.07 -11.96
C VAL A 155 5.23 -13.53 -11.41
N TYR A 156 5.29 -12.21 -11.23
CA TYR A 156 6.41 -11.51 -10.58
C TYR A 156 6.04 -11.17 -9.14
N LEU A 157 6.95 -11.45 -8.21
CA LEU A 157 6.80 -11.15 -6.79
C LEU A 157 7.89 -10.18 -6.35
N PHE A 158 7.52 -9.08 -5.72
CA PHE A 158 8.43 -8.04 -5.23
C PHE A 158 8.29 -7.93 -3.70
N ASP A 159 9.34 -8.26 -2.93
CA ASP A 159 9.36 -8.16 -1.47
C ASP A 159 10.12 -6.89 -1.05
N GLU A 160 9.42 -5.78 -0.85
CA GLU A 160 9.94 -4.46 -0.47
C GLU A 160 11.17 -4.00 -1.29
N PRO A 161 11.09 -3.98 -2.63
CA PRO A 161 12.27 -3.82 -3.46
C PRO A 161 12.93 -2.44 -3.34
N LEU A 162 12.21 -1.38 -2.91
CA LEU A 162 12.72 -0.01 -2.83
C LEU A 162 13.19 0.40 -1.44
N SER A 163 13.01 -0.44 -0.42
CA SER A 163 13.25 -0.09 1.00
C SER A 163 14.71 0.29 1.31
N ASN A 164 15.67 -0.20 0.53
CA ASN A 164 17.11 0.05 0.72
C ASN A 164 17.65 1.22 -0.12
N LEU A 165 16.79 2.01 -0.76
CA LEU A 165 17.16 3.15 -1.58
C LEU A 165 16.97 4.47 -0.82
N ASP A 166 17.82 5.46 -1.13
CA ASP A 166 17.58 6.84 -0.71
C ASP A 166 16.33 7.43 -1.38
N ALA A 167 15.82 8.55 -0.86
CA ALA A 167 14.55 9.13 -1.29
C ALA A 167 14.51 9.48 -2.78
N ALA A 168 15.57 10.10 -3.32
CA ALA A 168 15.62 10.51 -4.72
C ALA A 168 15.63 9.29 -5.66
N LEU A 169 16.45 8.29 -5.34
CA LEU A 169 16.55 7.06 -6.12
C LEU A 169 15.27 6.22 -6.02
N ARG A 170 14.59 6.24 -4.86
CA ARG A 170 13.29 5.57 -4.67
C ARG A 170 12.23 6.13 -5.62
N VAL A 171 12.14 7.46 -5.74
CA VAL A 171 11.21 8.12 -6.69
C VAL A 171 11.51 7.70 -8.12
N ALA A 172 12.78 7.78 -8.55
CA ALA A 172 13.18 7.39 -9.91
C ALA A 172 12.84 5.92 -10.20
N THR A 173 13.21 5.01 -9.29
CA THR A 173 13.01 3.58 -9.50
C THR A 173 11.53 3.16 -9.44
N ARG A 174 10.71 3.86 -8.65
CA ARG A 174 9.25 3.65 -8.66
C ARG A 174 8.66 3.94 -10.05
N LEU A 175 9.08 5.03 -10.69
CA LEU A 175 8.66 5.35 -12.07
C LEU A 175 9.14 4.29 -13.07
N GLU A 176 10.35 3.76 -12.89
CA GLU A 176 10.86 2.65 -13.71
C GLU A 176 10.02 1.38 -13.57
N ILE A 177 9.55 1.05 -12.35
CA ILE A 177 8.66 -0.10 -12.12
C ILE A 177 7.29 0.13 -12.77
N ALA A 178 6.74 1.36 -12.71
CA ALA A 178 5.50 1.69 -13.40
C ALA A 178 5.64 1.51 -14.92
N GLN A 179 6.72 2.01 -15.53
CA GLN A 179 7.02 1.82 -16.95
C GLN A 179 7.24 0.34 -17.30
N LEU A 180 7.89 -0.43 -16.42
CA LEU A 180 8.05 -1.87 -16.59
C LEU A 180 6.69 -2.56 -16.68
N LYS A 181 5.75 -2.21 -15.79
CA LYS A 181 4.38 -2.74 -15.82
C LYS A 181 3.69 -2.43 -17.14
N GLU A 182 3.78 -1.19 -17.62
CA GLU A 182 3.21 -0.78 -18.92
C GLU A 182 3.83 -1.56 -20.11
N SER A 183 5.12 -1.86 -20.04
CA SER A 183 5.83 -2.64 -21.08
C SER A 183 5.50 -4.13 -21.05
N MET A 184 4.87 -4.62 -19.97
CA MET A 184 4.55 -6.03 -19.73
C MET A 184 3.08 -6.18 -19.28
N PRO A 185 2.09 -5.74 -20.08
CA PRO A 185 0.68 -5.64 -19.68
C PRO A 185 0.07 -6.99 -19.28
N ASP A 186 0.55 -8.08 -19.85
CA ASP A 186 0.07 -9.43 -19.58
C ASP A 186 0.70 -10.08 -18.33
N SER A 187 1.67 -9.42 -17.71
CA SER A 187 2.39 -9.98 -16.55
C SER A 187 1.70 -9.63 -15.25
N THR A 188 1.30 -10.65 -14.50
CA THR A 188 0.74 -10.47 -13.15
C THR A 188 1.86 -10.17 -12.17
N MET A 189 1.68 -9.12 -11.37
CA MET A 189 2.69 -8.64 -10.43
C MET A 189 2.11 -8.50 -9.02
N ILE A 190 2.81 -9.04 -8.04
CA ILE A 190 2.47 -8.86 -6.62
C ILE A 190 3.62 -8.12 -5.95
N TYR A 191 3.29 -6.98 -5.36
CA TYR A 191 4.27 -6.08 -4.78
C TYR A 191 3.98 -5.87 -3.29
N VAL A 192 4.98 -6.03 -2.46
CA VAL A 192 4.88 -5.75 -1.01
C VAL A 192 5.64 -4.47 -0.71
N THR A 193 5.00 -3.55 0.00
CA THR A 193 5.63 -2.34 0.50
C THR A 193 5.01 -1.89 1.83
N HIS A 194 5.75 -1.07 2.58
CA HIS A 194 5.23 -0.29 3.69
C HIS A 194 5.07 1.20 3.32
N ASP A 195 5.48 1.59 2.10
CA ASP A 195 5.36 2.96 1.59
C ASP A 195 4.02 3.14 0.86
N GLN A 196 3.18 4.02 1.39
CA GLN A 196 1.85 4.29 0.82
C GLN A 196 1.95 4.96 -0.55
N VAL A 197 2.98 5.79 -0.78
CA VAL A 197 3.16 6.48 -2.06
C VAL A 197 3.49 5.48 -3.16
N GLU A 198 4.27 4.43 -2.84
CA GLU A 198 4.51 3.33 -3.78
C GLU A 198 3.20 2.63 -4.13
N ALA A 199 2.41 2.26 -3.11
CA ALA A 199 1.14 1.58 -3.31
C ALA A 199 0.16 2.42 -4.13
N MET A 200 -0.04 3.69 -3.77
CA MET A 200 -0.93 4.62 -4.46
C MET A 200 -0.53 4.91 -5.91
N THR A 201 0.79 4.79 -6.22
CA THR A 201 1.31 5.08 -7.57
C THR A 201 1.31 3.87 -8.48
N LEU A 202 1.62 2.68 -7.94
CA LEU A 202 1.91 1.49 -8.74
C LEU A 202 0.70 0.57 -8.90
N ALA A 203 -0.19 0.51 -7.91
CA ALA A 203 -1.20 -0.54 -7.84
C ALA A 203 -2.37 -0.32 -8.79
N ASP A 204 -2.81 -1.39 -9.46
CA ASP A 204 -4.16 -1.49 -10.00
C ASP A 204 -5.15 -1.67 -8.84
N ARG A 205 -4.85 -2.58 -7.90
CA ARG A 205 -5.54 -2.72 -6.62
C ARG A 205 -4.55 -2.85 -5.45
N ILE A 206 -4.95 -2.31 -4.31
CA ILE A 206 -4.24 -2.43 -3.04
C ILE A 206 -5.00 -3.40 -2.12
N VAL A 207 -4.26 -4.30 -1.47
CA VAL A 207 -4.76 -5.14 -0.38
C VAL A 207 -4.20 -4.62 0.92
N VAL A 208 -5.06 -4.10 1.76
CA VAL A 208 -4.68 -3.65 3.11
C VAL A 208 -4.81 -4.82 4.07
N LEU A 209 -3.67 -5.26 4.60
CA LEU A 209 -3.59 -6.36 5.58
C LEU A 209 -3.56 -5.80 7.01
N ALA A 210 -4.46 -6.27 7.86
CA ALA A 210 -4.50 -5.94 9.28
C ALA A 210 -5.17 -7.07 10.07
N ASN A 211 -4.89 -7.15 11.35
CA ASN A 211 -5.53 -8.12 12.27
C ASN A 211 -5.55 -9.56 11.73
N LYS A 212 -4.44 -9.97 11.09
CA LYS A 212 -4.24 -11.29 10.48
C LYS A 212 -5.04 -11.57 9.21
N GLY A 213 -5.86 -10.63 8.75
CA GLY A 213 -6.75 -10.75 7.60
C GLY A 213 -6.61 -9.61 6.60
N ILE A 214 -7.48 -9.58 5.63
CA ILE A 214 -7.66 -8.48 4.68
C ILE A 214 -8.65 -7.50 5.29
N ALA A 215 -8.22 -6.23 5.50
CA ALA A 215 -9.08 -5.16 6.01
C ALA A 215 -9.92 -4.53 4.89
N GLN A 216 -9.35 -4.37 3.70
CA GLN A 216 -10.04 -3.89 2.49
C GLN A 216 -9.19 -4.19 1.25
N VAL A 217 -9.85 -4.39 0.12
CA VAL A 217 -9.24 -4.47 -1.22
C VAL A 217 -9.97 -3.49 -2.12
N GLY A 218 -9.23 -2.74 -2.93
CA GLY A 218 -9.81 -1.81 -3.91
C GLY A 218 -8.74 -1.05 -4.67
N SER A 219 -9.15 -0.22 -5.62
CA SER A 219 -8.24 0.70 -6.29
C SER A 219 -7.67 1.72 -5.31
N PRO A 220 -6.50 2.33 -5.58
CA PRO A 220 -5.90 3.32 -4.70
C PRO A 220 -6.86 4.43 -4.28
N LEU A 221 -7.56 5.03 -5.23
CA LEU A 221 -8.52 6.11 -4.96
C LEU A 221 -9.76 5.62 -4.18
N GLU A 222 -10.21 4.40 -4.43
CA GLU A 222 -11.33 3.81 -3.68
C GLU A 222 -10.99 3.66 -2.18
N LEU A 223 -9.81 3.15 -1.84
CA LEU A 223 -9.39 3.05 -0.45
C LEU A 223 -9.22 4.42 0.21
N TYR A 224 -8.78 5.41 -0.55
CA TYR A 224 -8.61 6.78 -0.07
C TYR A 224 -9.95 7.48 0.17
N GLU A 225 -10.86 7.42 -0.80
CA GLU A 225 -12.14 8.14 -0.77
C GLU A 225 -13.25 7.38 -0.02
N LYS A 226 -13.18 6.04 0.02
CA LYS A 226 -14.22 5.16 0.55
C LYS A 226 -13.64 4.09 1.46
N PRO A 227 -12.96 4.46 2.55
CA PRO A 227 -12.46 3.47 3.50
C PRO A 227 -13.63 2.73 4.17
N ASP A 228 -13.53 1.40 4.25
CA ASP A 228 -14.56 0.54 4.86
C ASP A 228 -14.54 0.58 6.38
N ASN A 229 -13.44 1.02 6.98
CA ASN A 229 -13.26 1.06 8.42
C ASN A 229 -12.23 2.13 8.82
N GLU A 230 -12.22 2.47 10.12
CA GLU A 230 -11.31 3.48 10.69
C GLU A 230 -9.84 3.14 10.47
N PHE A 231 -9.48 1.86 10.55
CA PHE A 231 -8.11 1.44 10.34
C PHE A 231 -7.62 1.81 8.93
N VAL A 232 -8.39 1.49 7.89
CA VAL A 232 -8.03 1.83 6.49
C VAL A 232 -8.03 3.34 6.30
N ALA A 233 -9.00 4.06 6.89
CA ALA A 233 -9.10 5.52 6.82
C ALA A 233 -7.84 6.20 7.37
N GLN A 234 -7.31 5.73 8.50
CA GLN A 234 -6.09 6.25 9.10
C GLN A 234 -4.81 5.72 8.44
N PHE A 235 -4.84 4.47 7.96
CA PHE A 235 -3.67 3.86 7.35
C PHE A 235 -3.39 4.42 5.95
N ILE A 236 -4.41 4.75 5.15
CA ILE A 236 -4.27 5.30 3.79
C ILE A 236 -4.37 6.82 3.82
N GLY A 237 -3.27 7.48 3.46
CA GLY A 237 -3.11 8.94 3.46
C GLY A 237 -2.05 9.42 4.44
N SER A 238 -1.39 10.54 4.10
CA SER A 238 -0.35 11.15 4.92
C SER A 238 -0.47 12.69 4.87
N PRO A 239 -0.76 13.31 6.02
CA PRO A 239 -1.01 12.73 7.35
C PRO A 239 -2.26 11.84 7.42
N SER A 240 -2.39 11.05 8.49
CA SER A 240 -3.55 10.19 8.74
C SER A 240 -4.85 10.97 8.86
N MET A 241 -5.98 10.32 8.51
CA MET A 241 -7.32 10.89 8.73
C MET A 241 -7.55 11.20 10.21
N ASN A 242 -8.05 12.39 10.52
CA ASN A 242 -8.50 12.73 11.87
C ASN A 242 -9.76 11.93 12.19
N LEU A 243 -9.81 11.30 13.36
CA LEU A 243 -11.01 10.68 13.91
C LEU A 243 -11.44 11.47 15.14
N ILE A 244 -12.65 12.02 15.12
CA ILE A 244 -13.18 12.86 16.19
C ILE A 244 -14.49 12.24 16.70
N PRO A 245 -14.56 11.86 17.98
CA PRO A 245 -15.77 11.25 18.56
C PRO A 245 -16.91 12.25 18.69
N GLY A 246 -18.14 11.75 18.57
CA GLY A 246 -19.35 12.55 18.70
C GLY A 246 -20.61 11.69 18.72
N GLU A 247 -21.76 12.38 18.72
CA GLU A 247 -23.09 11.77 18.79
C GLU A 247 -23.98 12.36 17.68
N ILE A 248 -24.73 11.51 16.98
CA ILE A 248 -25.66 11.92 15.92
C ILE A 248 -26.82 12.68 16.54
N ILE A 249 -27.01 13.95 16.16
CA ILE A 249 -28.08 14.84 16.64
C ILE A 249 -29.14 15.16 15.58
N GLU A 250 -28.87 14.88 14.30
CA GLU A 250 -29.82 15.04 13.20
C GLU A 250 -29.57 13.95 12.14
N THR A 251 -30.63 13.33 11.66
CA THR A 251 -30.61 12.24 10.68
C THR A 251 -31.38 12.61 9.42
N GLY A 252 -31.08 11.94 8.31
CA GLY A 252 -31.71 12.19 7.00
C GLY A 252 -30.71 12.01 5.87
N THR A 253 -30.90 12.76 4.79
CA THR A 253 -29.95 12.81 3.65
C THR A 253 -28.62 13.44 4.03
N MET A 254 -28.64 14.32 5.02
CA MET A 254 -27.47 14.89 5.70
C MET A 254 -27.53 14.49 7.15
N THR A 255 -26.39 14.16 7.72
CA THR A 255 -26.28 13.78 9.14
C THR A 255 -25.50 14.84 9.89
N LYS A 256 -26.02 15.34 11.02
CA LYS A 256 -25.25 16.21 11.92
C LYS A 256 -24.79 15.44 13.15
N VAL A 257 -23.55 15.66 13.51
CA VAL A 257 -22.89 15.05 14.65
C VAL A 257 -22.42 16.16 15.58
N LYS A 258 -22.83 16.12 16.85
CA LYS A 258 -22.26 16.94 17.91
C LYS A 258 -21.00 16.28 18.41
N LEU A 259 -19.90 16.98 18.32
CA LEU A 259 -18.58 16.46 18.72
C LEU A 259 -18.35 16.64 20.22
N ASP A 260 -17.52 15.80 20.81
CA ASP A 260 -17.19 15.85 22.24
C ASP A 260 -16.46 17.15 22.63
N GLY A 261 -15.83 17.85 21.67
CA GLY A 261 -15.14 19.14 21.80
C GLY A 261 -15.98 20.37 21.42
N GLU A 262 -17.32 20.36 21.56
CA GLU A 262 -18.27 21.48 21.29
C GLU A 262 -18.50 21.81 19.82
N GLY A 263 -17.79 21.23 18.84
CA GLY A 263 -18.03 21.42 17.42
C GLY A 263 -19.26 20.67 16.90
N ILE A 264 -19.75 21.09 15.73
CA ILE A 264 -20.78 20.37 14.98
C ILE A 264 -20.21 20.05 13.59
N ALA A 265 -20.29 18.76 13.22
CA ALA A 265 -19.95 18.29 11.89
C ALA A 265 -21.21 17.92 11.11
N THR A 266 -21.24 18.27 9.83
CA THR A 266 -22.26 17.83 8.90
C THR A 266 -21.63 16.86 7.90
N SER A 267 -22.26 15.69 7.70
CA SER A 267 -21.82 14.68 6.72
C SER A 267 -22.89 14.46 5.67
N ALA A 268 -22.47 14.24 4.43
CA ALA A 268 -23.36 13.85 3.34
C ALA A 268 -23.72 12.35 3.37
N ILE A 269 -23.22 11.58 4.34
CA ILE A 269 -23.61 10.17 4.55
C ILE A 269 -25.02 10.16 5.15
N PRO A 270 -26.02 9.52 4.49
CA PRO A 270 -27.38 9.48 5.00
C PRO A 270 -27.49 8.53 6.19
N THR A 271 -28.31 8.92 7.17
CA THR A 271 -28.65 8.10 8.33
C THR A 271 -30.15 8.08 8.56
N THR A 272 -30.62 7.14 9.36
CA THR A 272 -32.05 6.93 9.66
C THR A 272 -32.39 7.33 11.09
N ALA A 273 -33.68 7.45 11.41
CA ALA A 273 -34.13 7.76 12.77
C ALA A 273 -33.61 6.75 13.82
N ALA A 274 -33.24 5.53 13.41
CA ALA A 274 -32.64 4.53 14.29
C ALA A 274 -31.22 4.88 14.74
N ASP A 275 -30.54 5.76 13.99
CA ASP A 275 -29.17 6.19 14.29
C ASP A 275 -29.12 7.44 15.19
N MET A 276 -30.28 8.02 15.52
CA MET A 276 -30.37 9.19 16.42
C MET A 276 -29.77 8.87 17.79
N GLY A 277 -28.88 9.72 18.28
CA GLY A 277 -28.17 9.53 19.55
C GLY A 277 -27.06 8.47 19.52
N ARG A 278 -26.78 7.88 18.35
CA ARG A 278 -25.69 6.89 18.21
C ARG A 278 -24.34 7.59 18.33
N LYS A 279 -23.44 6.99 19.10
CA LYS A 279 -22.04 7.42 19.17
C LYS A 279 -21.30 6.97 17.91
N VAL A 280 -20.57 7.91 17.32
CA VAL A 280 -19.83 7.73 16.08
C VAL A 280 -18.50 8.46 16.16
N ASN A 281 -17.55 8.07 15.32
CA ASN A 281 -16.39 8.89 15.00
C ASN A 281 -16.62 9.55 13.64
N ILE A 282 -16.46 10.87 13.56
CA ILE A 282 -16.31 11.52 12.25
C ILE A 282 -14.87 11.36 11.79
N GLY A 283 -14.70 11.11 10.51
CA GLY A 283 -13.40 11.09 9.83
C GLY A 283 -13.25 12.27 8.90
N VAL A 284 -12.19 13.06 9.06
CA VAL A 284 -11.88 14.17 8.13
C VAL A 284 -10.40 14.14 7.81
N ARG A 285 -10.07 14.15 6.52
CA ARG A 285 -8.67 14.21 6.10
C ARG A 285 -8.08 15.58 6.38
N PRO A 286 -6.79 15.67 6.77
CA PRO A 286 -6.13 16.94 7.05
C PRO A 286 -6.22 17.95 5.91
N GLU A 287 -6.15 17.52 4.66
CA GLU A 287 -6.24 18.34 3.45
C GLU A 287 -7.66 18.78 3.08
N ASP A 288 -8.68 18.13 3.61
CA ASP A 288 -10.07 18.52 3.42
C ASP A 288 -10.53 19.57 4.44
N MET A 289 -9.71 19.90 5.44
CA MET A 289 -9.97 20.95 6.42
C MET A 289 -9.58 22.33 5.86
N HIS A 290 -10.40 23.34 6.20
CA HIS A 290 -10.16 24.72 5.86
C HIS A 290 -10.52 25.65 7.04
N LEU A 291 -9.96 26.87 7.03
CA LEU A 291 -10.28 27.89 8.03
C LEU A 291 -11.76 28.26 7.95
N ALA A 292 -12.46 28.27 9.09
CA ALA A 292 -13.87 28.55 9.18
C ALA A 292 -14.12 29.94 9.78
N GLU A 293 -15.05 30.70 9.18
CA GLU A 293 -15.54 31.99 9.70
C GLU A 293 -16.84 31.84 10.52
N GLY A 294 -17.43 30.61 10.60
CA GLY A 294 -18.73 30.33 11.24
C GLY A 294 -18.72 29.06 12.10
N GLU A 295 -19.70 28.18 11.86
CA GLU A 295 -19.75 26.88 12.51
C GLU A 295 -18.47 26.07 12.18
N ALA A 296 -17.87 25.48 13.20
CA ALA A 296 -16.61 24.77 13.08
C ALA A 296 -16.76 23.32 13.56
N ILE A 297 -16.02 22.43 12.89
CA ILE A 297 -15.80 21.05 13.34
C ILE A 297 -14.81 21.06 14.52
N LEU A 298 -13.78 21.90 14.42
CA LEU A 298 -12.72 22.04 15.42
C LEU A 298 -12.53 23.51 15.76
N ASP A 299 -12.51 23.81 17.06
CA ASP A 299 -12.06 25.06 17.65
C ASP A 299 -10.91 24.72 18.60
N GLY A 300 -9.65 24.92 18.17
CA GLY A 300 -8.50 24.39 18.89
C GLY A 300 -7.29 25.30 18.85
N VAL A 301 -6.44 25.16 19.87
CA VAL A 301 -5.17 25.86 19.97
C VAL A 301 -4.11 25.13 19.18
N VAL A 302 -3.41 25.86 18.30
CA VAL A 302 -2.30 25.31 17.49
C VAL A 302 -1.04 25.18 18.37
N ASP A 303 -0.55 23.96 18.52
CA ASP A 303 0.69 23.66 19.26
C ASP A 303 1.94 23.74 18.37
N VAL A 304 1.89 23.09 17.20
CA VAL A 304 3.02 23.06 16.25
C VAL A 304 2.55 23.50 14.87
N VAL A 305 3.41 24.27 14.20
CA VAL A 305 3.22 24.72 12.80
C VAL A 305 4.43 24.27 11.98
N GLU A 306 4.19 23.47 10.94
CA GLU A 306 5.20 23.10 9.95
C GLU A 306 4.89 23.77 8.60
N ALA A 307 5.59 24.86 8.28
CA ALA A 307 5.45 25.53 7.00
C ALA A 307 6.41 24.89 5.98
N LEU A 308 5.88 24.06 5.08
CA LEU A 308 6.66 23.29 4.10
C LEU A 308 6.77 23.99 2.73
N GLY A 309 6.28 25.23 2.62
CA GLY A 309 6.29 26.03 1.40
C GLY A 309 4.98 25.93 0.62
N GLU A 310 4.68 24.82 0.00
CA GLU A 310 3.41 24.63 -0.72
C GLU A 310 2.21 24.38 0.20
N VAL A 311 2.47 23.83 1.39
CA VAL A 311 1.46 23.56 2.42
C VAL A 311 1.96 23.90 3.81
N THR A 312 1.03 24.15 4.74
CA THR A 312 1.30 24.28 6.17
C THR A 312 0.53 23.21 6.93
N LEU A 313 1.23 22.45 7.76
CA LEU A 313 0.60 21.51 8.70
C LEU A 313 0.42 22.21 10.04
N LEU A 314 -0.79 22.15 10.58
CA LEU A 314 -1.14 22.62 11.91
C LEU A 314 -1.43 21.39 12.79
N TYR A 315 -0.70 21.27 13.90
CA TYR A 315 -0.94 20.26 14.91
C TYR A 315 -1.62 20.93 16.11
N PHE A 316 -2.76 20.40 16.52
CA PHE A 316 -3.53 20.97 17.62
C PHE A 316 -3.14 20.37 18.96
N VAL A 317 -3.29 21.16 20.02
CA VAL A 317 -3.07 20.68 21.38
C VAL A 317 -3.99 19.48 21.64
N ALA A 318 -3.38 18.37 22.06
CA ALA A 318 -4.09 17.14 22.41
C ALA A 318 -3.93 16.85 23.91
N GLU A 319 -4.89 16.15 24.48
CA GLU A 319 -4.75 15.62 25.83
C GLU A 319 -3.64 14.55 25.90
N ARG A 320 -3.07 14.39 27.08
CA ARG A 320 -1.96 13.46 27.26
C ARG A 320 -2.35 12.03 26.89
N GLY A 321 -1.72 11.50 25.84
CA GLY A 321 -1.97 10.14 25.35
C GLY A 321 -2.94 10.06 24.16
N GLN A 322 -3.48 11.18 23.70
CA GLN A 322 -4.23 11.27 22.45
C GLN A 322 -3.32 11.74 21.31
N GLU A 323 -3.59 11.30 20.09
CA GLU A 323 -2.94 11.83 18.90
C GLU A 323 -3.49 13.23 18.60
N PRO A 324 -2.61 14.21 18.23
CA PRO A 324 -3.07 15.53 17.86
C PRO A 324 -3.90 15.50 16.57
N LEU A 325 -4.95 16.30 16.51
CA LEU A 325 -5.62 16.57 15.25
C LEU A 325 -4.69 17.37 14.35
N ILE A 326 -4.76 17.12 13.05
CA ILE A 326 -3.89 17.73 12.06
C ILE A 326 -4.72 18.40 10.97
N ALA A 327 -4.39 19.64 10.61
CA ALA A 327 -4.89 20.25 9.39
C ALA A 327 -3.74 20.51 8.42
N LYS A 328 -4.01 20.33 7.12
CA LYS A 328 -3.06 20.59 6.03
C LYS A 328 -3.62 21.68 5.13
N LEU A 329 -3.18 22.89 5.37
CA LEU A 329 -3.64 24.08 4.65
C LEU A 329 -2.74 24.37 3.43
N PRO A 330 -3.29 24.79 2.29
CA PRO A 330 -2.49 25.20 1.13
C PRO A 330 -1.74 26.51 1.42
N GLY A 331 -0.49 26.61 0.95
CA GLY A 331 0.35 27.78 1.10
C GLY A 331 1.01 27.92 2.48
N ILE A 332 1.52 29.13 2.76
CA ILE A 332 2.28 29.44 3.98
C ILE A 332 1.38 30.19 4.96
N HIS A 333 1.11 29.58 6.11
CA HIS A 333 0.39 30.18 7.22
C HIS A 333 1.34 30.34 8.42
N ALA A 334 2.11 31.43 8.40
CA ALA A 334 3.00 31.75 9.50
C ALA A 334 2.26 32.42 10.67
N GLY A 335 2.75 32.19 11.90
CA GLY A 335 2.28 32.92 13.09
C GLY A 335 1.04 32.33 13.76
N LEU A 336 0.57 31.16 13.36
CA LEU A 336 -0.62 30.51 13.98
C LEU A 336 -0.30 29.74 15.29
N LYS A 337 0.98 29.52 15.60
CA LYS A 337 1.36 28.83 16.85
C LYS A 337 0.81 29.56 18.07
N GLY A 338 0.16 28.84 18.97
CA GLY A 338 -0.47 29.35 20.19
C GLY A 338 -1.77 30.11 19.97
N GLN A 339 -2.24 30.25 18.71
CA GLN A 339 -3.54 30.86 18.40
C GLN A 339 -4.64 29.81 18.37
N THR A 340 -5.85 30.23 18.74
CA THR A 340 -7.06 29.44 18.55
C THR A 340 -7.51 29.57 17.10
N VAL A 341 -7.68 28.44 16.42
CA VAL A 341 -8.07 28.38 15.00
C VAL A 341 -9.33 27.53 14.87
N LYS A 342 -10.27 28.05 14.08
CA LYS A 342 -11.52 27.34 13.74
C LYS A 342 -11.35 26.66 12.38
N LEU A 343 -11.70 25.38 12.31
CA LEU A 343 -11.64 24.59 11.10
C LEU A 343 -13.00 23.96 10.79
N SER A 344 -13.30 23.87 9.51
CA SER A 344 -14.44 23.15 8.97
C SER A 344 -14.03 22.26 7.80
N ALA A 345 -14.95 21.43 7.30
CA ALA A 345 -14.77 20.62 6.12
C ALA A 345 -16.09 20.53 5.34
N PRO A 346 -16.03 20.36 4.00
CA PRO A 346 -17.23 20.13 3.18
C PRO A 346 -17.94 18.84 3.62
N PRO A 347 -19.28 18.82 3.69
CA PRO A 347 -20.05 17.66 4.18
C PRO A 347 -19.76 16.35 3.45
N GLU A 348 -19.46 16.41 2.14
CA GLU A 348 -19.08 15.27 1.30
C GLU A 348 -17.72 14.67 1.66
N LYS A 349 -16.89 15.41 2.41
CA LYS A 349 -15.57 15.02 2.89
C LYS A 349 -15.57 14.55 4.35
N VAL A 350 -16.72 14.61 5.00
CA VAL A 350 -16.90 14.12 6.36
C VAL A 350 -17.39 12.68 6.33
N HIS A 351 -16.54 11.75 6.74
CA HIS A 351 -16.85 10.33 6.90
C HIS A 351 -17.53 10.08 8.25
N LEU A 352 -18.33 9.02 8.33
CA LEU A 352 -18.94 8.54 9.57
C LEU A 352 -18.54 7.09 9.82
N PHE A 353 -18.08 6.82 11.03
CA PHE A 353 -17.75 5.47 11.48
C PHE A 353 -18.50 5.15 12.76
N ALA A 354 -19.09 3.96 12.79
CA ALA A 354 -19.73 3.41 13.99
C ALA A 354 -19.15 2.02 14.26
N ASP A 355 -18.75 1.76 15.48
CA ASP A 355 -18.13 0.50 15.89
C ASP A 355 -16.89 0.15 15.03
N GLY A 356 -16.15 1.18 14.59
CA GLY A 356 -14.96 1.06 13.74
C GLY A 356 -15.25 0.83 12.25
N LEU A 357 -16.52 0.72 11.83
CA LEU A 357 -16.92 0.47 10.45
C LEU A 357 -17.55 1.73 9.82
N SER A 358 -17.34 1.91 8.52
CA SER A 358 -17.96 3.00 7.77
C SER A 358 -19.47 2.87 7.71
N MET A 359 -20.18 3.97 7.97
CA MET A 359 -21.64 4.06 7.82
C MET A 359 -22.06 4.39 6.38
N ARG A 360 -21.12 4.49 5.44
CA ARG A 360 -21.44 4.69 4.03
C ARG A 360 -22.23 3.48 3.51
N PRO A 361 -23.35 3.68 2.79
CA PRO A 361 -24.05 2.59 2.13
C PRO A 361 -23.10 1.84 1.20
N LYS A 362 -23.05 0.53 1.33
CA LYS A 362 -22.36 -0.31 0.35
C LYS A 362 -23.17 -0.27 -0.95
N GLY A 363 -22.59 0.25 -2.01
CA GLY A 363 -23.18 0.33 -3.33
C GLY A 363 -23.31 -1.03 -4.00
#